data_4b25c510b17601687f1f22a179344cee
#
_entry.id   4b25c510b17601687f1f22a179344cee
#
_cell.length_a   1.000
_cell.length_b   1.000
_cell.length_c   1.000
_cell.angle_alpha   90.00
_cell.angle_beta   90.00
_cell.angle_gamma   90.00
#
_symmetry.space_group_name_H-M   'P 1'
#
loop_
_entity.id
_entity.type
_entity.pdbx_description
1 polymer ?
#
loop_
_entity_poly.entity_id
_entity_poly.type
_entity_poly.pdbx_seq_one_letter_code
_entity_poly.pdbx_strand_id
1 'polypeptide(L)'
;MIEDCDIINSVQVPQLVKDKFLQNGILEKDLRDRPIHYSGGFAIVFVFNVDGQKWAFRCWRNQPEKNIAHRLETLSKEFSKINLPYFCDFTFESEGIQVINNSLCPTTRMRWIEGLKLNEYIYQHKSDKDILKKLAGDFITMCKKLHEKSIAHGDLQHGNILVDSNGNIYLIDYDSMFVPSLEKERDIIKGKDDYQHPNRKANKYANCKLDYFSELIIYISILAISEEPTLADKYNIENAERLLFQKDDFADITGSCIYKDISNLSQQLKSLVDILVWYLKQDDILDLAPFDFM
;
A
#
# COMPACT_ATOMS: atom_id res chain seq x y z
N MET A 1 10.24 25.10 5.99
CA MET A 1 9.27 23.99 6.13
C MET A 1 7.91 24.62 6.27
N ILE A 2 6.93 24.17 5.52
CA ILE A 2 5.55 24.65 5.62
C ILE A 2 4.92 23.94 6.81
N GLU A 3 4.26 24.71 7.67
CA GLU A 3 3.63 24.16 8.88
C GLU A 3 2.23 23.63 8.56
N ASP A 4 1.77 22.67 9.35
CA ASP A 4 0.43 22.08 9.18
C ASP A 4 -0.68 23.14 9.25
N CYS A 5 -0.54 24.10 10.16
CA CYS A 5 -1.50 25.19 10.30
C CYS A 5 -1.63 26.04 9.02
N ASP A 6 -0.53 26.25 8.27
CA ASP A 6 -0.57 26.99 7.01
C ASP A 6 -1.40 26.23 5.96
N ILE A 7 -1.19 24.90 5.86
CA ILE A 7 -1.93 24.05 4.95
C ILE A 7 -3.41 23.94 5.35
N ILE A 8 -3.69 23.72 6.65
CA ILE A 8 -5.06 23.61 7.20
C ILE A 8 -5.86 24.90 6.96
N ASN A 9 -5.23 26.05 7.12
CA ASN A 9 -5.89 27.33 6.85
C ASN A 9 -6.12 27.54 5.34
N SER A 10 -5.14 27.19 4.51
CA SER A 10 -5.20 27.40 3.07
C SER A 10 -6.20 26.49 2.38
N VAL A 11 -6.35 25.24 2.81
CA VAL A 11 -7.30 24.28 2.20
C VAL A 11 -8.75 24.70 2.35
N GLN A 12 -9.06 25.55 3.32
CA GLN A 12 -10.40 26.09 3.55
C GLN A 12 -10.77 27.23 2.59
N VAL A 13 -9.80 27.73 1.81
CA VAL A 13 -9.99 28.78 0.83
C VAL A 13 -9.94 28.17 -0.58
N PRO A 14 -11.09 27.97 -1.24
CA PRO A 14 -11.15 27.26 -2.53
C PRO A 14 -10.20 27.81 -3.60
N GLN A 15 -9.97 29.14 -3.63
CA GLN A 15 -9.10 29.80 -4.61
C GLN A 15 -7.61 29.44 -4.43
N LEU A 16 -7.20 28.97 -3.25
CA LEU A 16 -5.84 28.51 -2.96
C LEU A 16 -5.61 27.05 -3.38
N VAL A 17 -6.65 26.23 -3.45
CA VAL A 17 -6.61 24.88 -4.00
C VAL A 17 -6.56 24.98 -5.52
N LYS A 18 -5.50 24.48 -6.15
CA LYS A 18 -5.33 24.58 -7.62
C LYS A 18 -6.02 23.46 -8.39
N ASP A 19 -6.35 22.36 -7.73
CA ASP A 19 -7.12 21.27 -8.32
C ASP A 19 -8.56 21.73 -8.59
N LYS A 20 -8.85 22.01 -9.87
CA LYS A 20 -10.17 22.52 -10.31
C LYS A 20 -11.32 21.55 -10.02
N PHE A 21 -11.04 20.25 -9.99
CA PHE A 21 -12.04 19.24 -9.64
C PHE A 21 -12.47 19.39 -8.19
N LEU A 22 -11.50 19.57 -7.26
CA LEU A 22 -11.78 19.74 -5.83
C LEU A 22 -12.32 21.11 -5.47
N GLN A 23 -12.06 22.15 -6.26
CA GLN A 23 -12.64 23.48 -6.04
C GLN A 23 -14.18 23.48 -6.04
N ASN A 24 -14.80 22.52 -6.72
CA ASN A 24 -16.27 22.33 -6.74
C ASN A 24 -16.76 21.41 -5.61
N GLY A 25 -15.84 20.84 -4.84
CA GLY A 25 -16.14 19.94 -3.75
C GLY A 25 -16.34 20.62 -2.40
N ILE A 26 -16.86 19.89 -1.46
CA ILE A 26 -17.05 20.31 -0.08
C ILE A 26 -15.95 19.65 0.76
N LEU A 27 -15.11 20.47 1.39
CA LEU A 27 -14.13 20.02 2.38
C LEU A 27 -14.86 19.44 3.61
N GLU A 28 -14.60 18.20 3.96
CA GLU A 28 -15.22 17.58 5.14
C GLU A 28 -14.67 18.22 6.43
N LYS A 29 -15.58 18.47 7.36
CA LYS A 29 -15.28 19.11 8.63
C LYS A 29 -15.91 18.34 9.80
N ASP A 30 -15.29 18.48 10.97
CA ASP A 30 -15.82 17.93 12.22
C ASP A 30 -16.99 18.79 12.76
N LEU A 31 -17.59 18.36 13.88
CA LEU A 31 -18.69 19.07 14.53
C LEU A 31 -18.33 20.49 15.04
N ARG A 32 -17.04 20.84 15.04
CA ARG A 32 -16.52 22.15 15.44
C ARG A 32 -16.10 23.00 14.23
N ASP A 33 -16.56 22.63 13.02
CA ASP A 33 -16.23 23.30 11.76
C ASP A 33 -14.72 23.27 11.40
N ARG A 34 -13.95 22.29 11.91
CA ARG A 34 -12.53 22.13 11.60
C ARG A 34 -12.35 21.09 10.51
N PRO A 35 -11.45 21.30 9.53
CA PRO A 35 -11.18 20.31 8.50
C PRO A 35 -10.80 18.95 9.09
N ILE A 36 -11.47 17.90 8.67
CA ILE A 36 -11.06 16.53 8.97
C ILE A 36 -9.77 16.25 8.21
N HIS A 37 -8.73 15.85 8.94
CA HIS A 37 -7.44 15.57 8.33
C HIS A 37 -6.69 14.44 9.05
N TYR A 38 -5.80 13.81 8.30
CA TYR A 38 -4.91 12.74 8.76
C TYR A 38 -3.46 13.18 8.53
N SER A 39 -2.65 13.18 9.59
CA SER A 39 -1.27 13.66 9.53
C SER A 39 -0.31 12.48 9.48
N GLY A 40 0.53 12.42 8.45
CA GLY A 40 1.63 11.48 8.29
C GLY A 40 3.00 12.16 8.39
N GLY A 41 4.10 11.42 8.20
CA GLY A 41 5.47 11.95 8.33
C GLY A 41 5.79 13.09 7.35
N PHE A 42 5.30 13.02 6.11
CA PHE A 42 5.67 13.94 5.02
C PHE A 42 4.52 14.79 4.50
N ALA A 43 3.29 14.46 4.84
CA ALA A 43 2.11 15.08 4.27
C ALA A 43 0.94 15.11 5.25
N ILE A 44 -0.05 15.94 4.94
CA ILE A 44 -1.35 16.00 5.57
C ILE A 44 -2.43 15.68 4.53
N VAL A 45 -3.40 14.85 4.89
CA VAL A 45 -4.46 14.38 3.99
C VAL A 45 -5.80 14.94 4.46
N PHE A 46 -6.51 15.62 3.58
CA PHE A 46 -7.87 16.10 3.79
C PHE A 46 -8.87 15.25 3.01
N VAL A 47 -10.13 15.33 3.41
CA VAL A 47 -11.23 14.66 2.72
C VAL A 47 -12.14 15.70 2.07
N PHE A 48 -12.35 15.57 0.75
CA PHE A 48 -13.32 16.35 -0.01
C PHE A 48 -14.47 15.47 -0.46
N ASN A 49 -15.67 16.00 -0.48
CA ASN A 49 -16.83 15.39 -1.13
C ASN A 49 -17.13 16.13 -2.43
N VAL A 50 -17.08 15.43 -3.55
CA VAL A 50 -17.45 15.94 -4.87
C VAL A 50 -18.55 15.04 -5.41
N ASP A 51 -19.74 15.60 -5.61
CA ASP A 51 -20.92 14.89 -6.15
C ASP A 51 -21.27 13.59 -5.40
N GLY A 52 -21.10 13.60 -4.06
CA GLY A 52 -21.37 12.44 -3.20
C GLY A 52 -20.22 11.42 -3.10
N GLN A 53 -19.15 11.58 -3.86
CA GLN A 53 -17.95 10.76 -3.79
C GLN A 53 -16.87 11.46 -2.96
N LYS A 54 -16.30 10.73 -2.00
CA LYS A 54 -15.16 11.22 -1.20
C LYS A 54 -13.85 11.09 -1.95
N TRP A 55 -12.96 12.06 -1.71
CA TRP A 55 -11.62 12.16 -2.28
C TRP A 55 -10.60 12.52 -1.22
N ALA A 56 -9.50 11.79 -1.19
CA ALA A 56 -8.33 12.15 -0.41
C ALA A 56 -7.53 13.22 -1.15
N PHE A 57 -7.24 14.32 -0.48
CA PHE A 57 -6.38 15.40 -0.95
C PHE A 57 -5.16 15.48 -0.03
N ARG A 58 -4.03 14.91 -0.49
CA ARG A 58 -2.77 14.86 0.25
C ARG A 58 -1.91 16.06 -0.12
N CYS A 59 -1.54 16.86 0.85
CA CYS A 59 -0.67 18.03 0.70
C CYS A 59 0.70 17.71 1.31
N TRP A 60 1.76 17.86 0.52
CA TRP A 60 3.13 17.62 0.98
C TRP A 60 3.67 18.84 1.72
N ARG A 61 4.31 18.63 2.90
CA ARG A 61 4.93 19.72 3.68
C ARG A 61 6.17 20.30 3.02
N ASN A 62 6.84 19.50 2.23
CA ASN A 62 8.04 19.89 1.47
C ASN A 62 7.91 19.39 0.03
N GLN A 63 8.68 19.97 -0.86
CA GLN A 63 8.84 19.42 -2.20
C GLN A 63 9.41 17.99 -2.09
N PRO A 64 8.77 16.97 -2.69
CA PRO A 64 9.34 15.64 -2.75
C PRO A 64 10.66 15.68 -3.53
N GLU A 65 11.55 14.74 -3.26
CA GLU A 65 12.75 14.57 -4.09
C GLU A 65 12.37 14.47 -5.57
N LYS A 66 13.24 14.99 -6.45
CA LYS A 66 12.95 15.09 -7.90
C LYS A 66 12.50 13.77 -8.53
N ASN A 67 13.07 12.67 -8.12
CA ASN A 67 12.72 11.32 -8.59
C ASN A 67 11.36 10.85 -8.06
N ILE A 68 10.98 11.23 -6.82
CA ILE A 68 9.63 10.95 -6.29
C ILE A 68 8.60 11.79 -7.06
N ALA A 69 8.86 13.10 -7.25
CA ALA A 69 7.98 13.95 -8.04
C ALA A 69 7.80 13.42 -9.47
N HIS A 70 8.89 13.05 -10.15
CA HIS A 70 8.85 12.46 -11.49
C HIS A 70 8.04 11.16 -11.54
N ARG A 71 8.18 10.29 -10.52
CA ARG A 71 7.38 9.06 -10.39
C ARG A 71 5.90 9.38 -10.27
N LEU A 72 5.52 10.27 -9.37
CA LEU A 72 4.12 10.65 -9.14
C LEU A 72 3.51 11.30 -10.40
N GLU A 73 4.24 12.15 -11.11
CA GLU A 73 3.83 12.71 -12.39
C GLU A 73 3.62 11.63 -13.46
N THR A 74 4.53 10.67 -13.53
CA THR A 74 4.44 9.55 -14.47
C THR A 74 3.24 8.68 -14.16
N LEU A 75 3.05 8.29 -12.90
CA LEU A 75 1.90 7.50 -12.45
C LEU A 75 0.58 8.23 -12.73
N SER A 76 0.49 9.53 -12.46
CA SER A 76 -0.70 10.33 -12.76
C SER A 76 -1.11 10.27 -14.24
N LYS A 77 -0.12 10.19 -15.15
CA LYS A 77 -0.36 10.05 -16.61
C LYS A 77 -0.67 8.61 -17.02
N GLU A 78 -0.12 7.62 -16.32
CA GLU A 78 -0.25 6.20 -16.68
C GLU A 78 -1.52 5.56 -16.10
N PHE A 79 -2.03 6.04 -14.97
CA PHE A 79 -3.19 5.43 -14.28
C PHE A 79 -4.42 5.31 -15.18
N SER A 80 -4.67 6.30 -16.05
CA SER A 80 -5.78 6.23 -17.01
C SER A 80 -5.65 5.09 -18.02
N LYS A 81 -4.43 4.55 -18.23
CA LYS A 81 -4.11 3.46 -19.17
C LYS A 81 -4.05 2.10 -18.47
N ILE A 82 -3.81 2.07 -17.17
CA ILE A 82 -3.59 0.82 -16.42
C ILE A 82 -4.87 0.01 -16.29
N ASN A 83 -6.03 0.60 -16.24
CA ASN A 83 -7.37 -0.02 -16.21
C ASN A 83 -7.44 -1.35 -15.43
N LEU A 84 -6.95 -1.34 -14.18
CA LEU A 84 -7.08 -2.42 -13.22
C LEU A 84 -8.00 -1.98 -12.08
N PRO A 85 -8.94 -2.81 -11.61
CA PRO A 85 -9.92 -2.42 -10.61
C PRO A 85 -9.32 -2.18 -9.21
N TYR A 86 -8.07 -2.54 -9.03
CA TYR A 86 -7.34 -2.44 -7.75
C TYR A 86 -6.79 -1.05 -7.48
N PHE A 87 -6.74 -0.18 -8.49
CA PHE A 87 -6.23 1.17 -8.35
C PHE A 87 -7.35 2.20 -8.24
N CYS A 88 -7.12 3.20 -7.40
CA CYS A 88 -8.00 4.36 -7.28
C CYS A 88 -7.59 5.43 -8.29
N ASP A 89 -8.55 6.24 -8.74
CA ASP A 89 -8.23 7.43 -9.52
C ASP A 89 -7.17 8.26 -8.78
N PHE A 90 -6.12 8.65 -9.49
CA PHE A 90 -4.95 9.31 -8.91
C PHE A 90 -4.49 10.46 -9.80
N THR A 91 -4.20 11.60 -9.19
CA THR A 91 -3.65 12.78 -9.86
C THR A 91 -2.57 13.39 -8.97
N PHE A 92 -1.46 13.80 -9.56
CA PHE A 92 -0.41 14.57 -8.89
C PHE A 92 -0.30 15.95 -9.51
N GLU A 93 -0.20 16.97 -8.66
CA GLU A 93 0.03 18.36 -9.04
C GLU A 93 1.23 18.91 -8.27
N SER A 94 2.27 19.34 -8.99
CA SER A 94 3.49 19.89 -8.36
C SER A 94 3.25 21.20 -7.60
N GLU A 95 2.17 21.91 -7.93
CA GLU A 95 1.78 23.20 -7.37
C GLU A 95 0.29 23.18 -6.95
N GLY A 96 -0.16 22.10 -6.32
CA GLY A 96 -1.58 21.81 -6.13
C GLY A 96 -2.30 22.65 -5.07
N ILE A 97 -1.58 23.28 -4.13
CA ILE A 97 -2.14 24.24 -3.18
C ILE A 97 -1.17 25.41 -2.92
N GLN A 98 -1.71 26.62 -2.87
CA GLN A 98 -0.98 27.81 -2.44
C GLN A 98 -1.22 28.04 -0.95
N VAL A 99 -0.15 28.14 -0.16
CA VAL A 99 -0.25 28.45 1.26
C VAL A 99 -0.12 29.97 1.51
N ILE A 100 -0.47 30.40 2.72
CA ILE A 100 -0.64 31.82 3.10
C ILE A 100 0.58 32.69 2.75
N ASN A 101 1.80 32.15 2.85
CA ASN A 101 3.04 32.86 2.51
C ASN A 101 3.36 32.87 1.00
N ASN A 102 2.38 32.57 0.14
CA ASN A 102 2.52 32.40 -1.31
C ASN A 102 3.40 31.21 -1.76
N SER A 103 3.85 30.35 -0.86
CA SER A 103 4.50 29.12 -1.26
C SER A 103 3.51 28.14 -1.89
N LEU A 104 4.00 27.32 -2.82
CA LEU A 104 3.19 26.29 -3.47
C LEU A 104 3.62 24.91 -2.93
N CYS A 105 2.62 24.10 -2.54
CA CYS A 105 2.85 22.72 -2.11
C CYS A 105 2.40 21.76 -3.18
N PRO A 106 3.16 20.68 -3.41
CA PRO A 106 2.68 19.56 -4.19
C PRO A 106 1.50 18.87 -3.52
N THR A 107 0.61 18.33 -4.34
CA THR A 107 -0.54 17.58 -3.85
C THR A 107 -0.78 16.33 -4.67
N THR A 108 -1.42 15.34 -4.03
CA THR A 108 -2.03 14.23 -4.74
C THR A 108 -3.52 14.19 -4.41
N ARG A 109 -4.33 13.90 -5.41
CA ARG A 109 -5.75 13.58 -5.26
C ARG A 109 -5.96 12.12 -5.59
N MET A 110 -6.70 11.42 -4.73
CA MET A 110 -7.05 10.02 -4.95
C MET A 110 -8.49 9.77 -4.50
N ARG A 111 -9.22 8.92 -5.21
CA ARG A 111 -10.55 8.51 -4.77
C ARG A 111 -10.46 7.87 -3.39
N TRP A 112 -11.27 8.33 -2.45
CA TRP A 112 -11.37 7.73 -1.11
C TRP A 112 -12.08 6.40 -1.19
N ILE A 113 -11.50 5.37 -0.59
CA ILE A 113 -12.10 4.05 -0.47
C ILE A 113 -12.60 3.86 0.95
N GLU A 114 -13.88 3.60 1.10
CA GLU A 114 -14.46 3.14 2.35
C GLU A 114 -14.18 1.64 2.48
N GLY A 115 -13.23 1.29 3.31
CA GLY A 115 -12.79 -0.10 3.50
C GLY A 115 -11.92 -0.24 4.74
N LEU A 116 -11.73 -1.48 5.16
CA LEU A 116 -10.82 -1.84 6.25
C LEU A 116 -9.42 -2.11 5.68
N LYS A 117 -8.38 -1.80 6.45
CA LYS A 117 -7.05 -2.29 6.15
C LYS A 117 -7.03 -3.81 6.15
N LEU A 118 -6.14 -4.41 5.40
CA LEU A 118 -6.10 -5.87 5.23
C LEU A 118 -6.04 -6.62 6.57
N ASN A 119 -5.22 -6.16 7.53
CA ASN A 119 -5.13 -6.79 8.85
C ASN A 119 -6.46 -6.69 9.64
N GLU A 120 -7.12 -5.53 9.58
CA GLU A 120 -8.41 -5.30 10.23
C GLU A 120 -9.50 -6.21 9.62
N TYR A 121 -9.53 -6.31 8.29
CA TYR A 121 -10.47 -7.18 7.57
C TYR A 121 -10.23 -8.66 7.91
N ILE A 122 -8.98 -9.12 7.88
CA ILE A 122 -8.61 -10.49 8.26
C ILE A 122 -9.02 -10.77 9.70
N TYR A 123 -8.73 -9.85 10.63
CA TYR A 123 -9.06 -10.02 12.04
C TYR A 123 -10.57 -10.11 12.27
N GLN A 124 -11.34 -9.23 11.63
CA GLN A 124 -12.80 -9.22 11.71
C GLN A 124 -13.42 -10.53 11.19
N HIS A 125 -12.81 -11.14 10.17
CA HIS A 125 -13.31 -12.35 9.51
C HIS A 125 -12.52 -13.61 9.84
N LYS A 126 -11.64 -13.59 10.87
CA LYS A 126 -10.72 -14.71 11.18
C LYS A 126 -11.44 -16.04 11.40
N SER A 127 -12.67 -16.04 11.90
CA SER A 127 -13.48 -17.24 12.12
C SER A 127 -14.28 -17.68 10.90
N ASP A 128 -14.26 -16.92 9.80
CA ASP A 128 -14.94 -17.25 8.54
C ASP A 128 -13.94 -17.70 7.49
N LYS A 129 -13.74 -19.02 7.45
CA LYS A 129 -12.76 -19.66 6.54
C LYS A 129 -13.06 -19.37 5.06
N ASP A 130 -14.32 -19.29 4.68
CA ASP A 130 -14.71 -19.13 3.27
C ASP A 130 -14.44 -17.69 2.81
N ILE A 131 -14.70 -16.70 3.66
CA ILE A 131 -14.36 -15.29 3.39
C ILE A 131 -12.84 -15.15 3.21
N LEU A 132 -12.04 -15.71 4.11
CA LEU A 132 -10.57 -15.59 4.03
C LEU A 132 -10.01 -16.38 2.84
N LYS A 133 -10.56 -17.53 2.48
CA LYS A 133 -10.16 -18.26 1.27
C LYS A 133 -10.51 -17.49 -0.01
N LYS A 134 -11.68 -16.85 -0.05
CA LYS A 134 -12.05 -15.96 -1.16
C LYS A 134 -11.06 -14.79 -1.24
N LEU A 135 -10.77 -14.14 -0.13
CA LEU A 135 -9.79 -13.05 -0.07
C LEU A 135 -8.42 -13.48 -0.61
N ALA A 136 -7.93 -14.68 -0.22
CA ALA A 136 -6.67 -15.23 -0.73
C ALA A 136 -6.72 -15.46 -2.25
N GLY A 137 -7.84 -15.98 -2.78
CA GLY A 137 -8.05 -16.16 -4.23
C GLY A 137 -8.09 -14.84 -5.00
N ASP A 138 -8.76 -13.83 -4.44
CA ASP A 138 -8.83 -12.49 -5.04
C ASP A 138 -7.46 -11.80 -5.00
N PHE A 139 -6.72 -11.96 -3.89
CA PHE A 139 -5.38 -11.42 -3.73
C PHE A 139 -4.39 -11.99 -4.76
N ILE A 140 -4.34 -13.32 -4.93
CA ILE A 140 -3.46 -13.94 -5.93
C ILE A 140 -3.87 -13.54 -7.36
N THR A 141 -5.17 -13.37 -7.61
CA THR A 141 -5.67 -12.87 -8.88
C THR A 141 -5.20 -11.45 -9.16
N MET A 142 -5.20 -10.59 -8.14
CA MET A 142 -4.63 -9.24 -8.21
C MET A 142 -3.13 -9.30 -8.55
N CYS A 143 -2.34 -10.09 -7.83
CA CYS A 143 -0.90 -10.23 -8.08
C CYS A 143 -0.62 -10.64 -9.54
N LYS A 144 -1.34 -11.65 -10.06
CA LYS A 144 -1.21 -12.08 -11.47
C LYS A 144 -1.48 -10.93 -12.44
N LYS A 145 -2.50 -10.12 -12.19
CA LYS A 145 -2.83 -8.97 -13.04
C LYS A 145 -1.76 -7.88 -13.00
N LEU A 146 -1.13 -7.66 -11.86
CA LEU A 146 0.02 -6.76 -11.74
C LEU A 146 1.22 -7.30 -12.53
N HIS A 147 1.52 -8.61 -12.39
CA HIS A 147 2.61 -9.26 -13.15
C HIS A 147 2.38 -9.20 -14.66
N GLU A 148 1.17 -9.49 -15.17
CA GLU A 148 0.80 -9.36 -16.59
C GLU A 148 1.08 -7.96 -17.14
N LYS A 149 0.99 -6.93 -16.32
CA LYS A 149 1.26 -5.52 -16.67
C LYS A 149 2.68 -5.07 -16.34
N SER A 150 3.52 -5.95 -15.76
CA SER A 150 4.85 -5.59 -15.23
C SER A 150 4.80 -4.44 -14.24
N ILE A 151 3.81 -4.42 -13.37
CA ILE A 151 3.60 -3.40 -12.33
C ILE A 151 4.00 -3.99 -10.98
N ALA A 152 4.63 -3.19 -10.13
CA ALA A 152 4.82 -3.48 -8.72
C ALA A 152 4.38 -2.28 -7.86
N HIS A 153 3.79 -2.55 -6.71
CA HIS A 153 3.42 -1.53 -5.74
C HIS A 153 4.67 -0.95 -5.04
N GLY A 154 5.66 -1.81 -4.80
CA GLY A 154 6.94 -1.44 -4.22
C GLY A 154 6.94 -1.28 -2.69
N ASP A 155 5.78 -1.09 -2.07
CA ASP A 155 5.54 -1.14 -0.62
C ASP A 155 4.23 -1.89 -0.33
N LEU A 156 4.11 -3.11 -0.89
CA LEU A 156 2.93 -3.93 -0.68
C LEU A 156 2.94 -4.47 0.76
N GLN A 157 2.00 -3.99 1.56
CA GLN A 157 1.86 -4.33 2.98
C GLN A 157 0.39 -4.14 3.43
N HIS A 158 0.03 -4.69 4.59
CA HIS A 158 -1.35 -4.70 5.09
C HIS A 158 -2.01 -3.30 5.15
N GLY A 159 -1.25 -2.26 5.47
CA GLY A 159 -1.75 -0.89 5.60
C GLY A 159 -2.02 -0.20 4.25
N ASN A 160 -1.42 -0.71 3.16
CA ASN A 160 -1.57 -0.20 1.82
C ASN A 160 -2.58 -1.00 0.97
N ILE A 161 -3.25 -1.97 1.60
CA ILE A 161 -4.31 -2.78 1.00
C ILE A 161 -5.60 -2.53 1.77
N LEU A 162 -6.62 -2.00 1.09
CA LEU A 162 -7.96 -1.83 1.64
C LEU A 162 -8.90 -2.89 1.08
N VAL A 163 -9.82 -3.36 1.91
CA VAL A 163 -10.88 -4.28 1.50
C VAL A 163 -12.23 -3.64 1.82
N ASP A 164 -13.06 -3.43 0.80
CA ASP A 164 -14.39 -2.83 0.98
C ASP A 164 -15.42 -3.83 1.56
N SER A 165 -16.63 -3.36 1.83
CA SER A 165 -17.73 -4.18 2.37
C SER A 165 -18.18 -5.32 1.44
N ASN A 166 -17.82 -5.29 0.17
CA ASN A 166 -18.11 -6.33 -0.82
C ASN A 166 -16.94 -7.33 -0.96
N GLY A 167 -15.82 -7.10 -0.25
CA GLY A 167 -14.61 -7.90 -0.34
C GLY A 167 -13.70 -7.53 -1.52
N ASN A 168 -13.93 -6.39 -2.18
CA ASN A 168 -13.04 -5.93 -3.24
C ASN A 168 -11.75 -5.34 -2.65
N ILE A 169 -10.62 -5.67 -3.28
CA ILE A 169 -9.29 -5.22 -2.89
C ILE A 169 -8.92 -3.93 -3.62
N TYR A 170 -8.39 -2.97 -2.88
CA TYR A 170 -7.84 -1.72 -3.41
C TYR A 170 -6.44 -1.47 -2.86
N LEU A 171 -5.56 -0.99 -3.71
CA LEU A 171 -4.21 -0.56 -3.36
C LEU A 171 -4.19 0.95 -3.18
N ILE A 172 -3.46 1.43 -2.16
CA ILE A 172 -3.28 2.84 -1.85
C ILE A 172 -1.81 3.14 -1.57
N ASP A 173 -1.44 4.42 -1.59
CA ASP A 173 -0.06 4.90 -1.33
C ASP A 173 0.96 4.47 -2.40
N TYR A 174 0.91 5.15 -3.54
CA TYR A 174 1.66 4.79 -4.75
C TYR A 174 3.09 5.37 -4.83
N ASP A 175 3.63 5.93 -3.75
CA ASP A 175 4.90 6.65 -3.74
C ASP A 175 6.10 5.77 -4.17
N SER A 176 6.03 4.46 -3.94
CA SER A 176 7.07 3.46 -4.29
C SER A 176 6.76 2.65 -5.56
N MET A 177 5.61 2.91 -6.18
CA MET A 177 5.10 2.10 -7.28
C MET A 177 6.01 2.13 -8.50
N PHE A 178 6.13 0.97 -9.14
CA PHE A 178 6.81 0.78 -10.42
C PHE A 178 5.80 0.47 -11.53
N VAL A 179 6.00 1.14 -12.65
CA VAL A 179 5.38 0.83 -13.96
C VAL A 179 6.48 0.81 -15.03
N PRO A 180 6.29 0.13 -16.19
CA PRO A 180 7.35 0.01 -17.20
C PRO A 180 7.98 1.33 -17.66
N SER A 181 7.23 2.42 -17.70
CA SER A 181 7.75 3.76 -18.02
C SER A 181 8.72 4.34 -16.98
N LEU A 182 8.81 3.73 -15.78
CA LEU A 182 9.77 4.07 -14.72
C LEU A 182 11.00 3.15 -14.72
N GLU A 183 11.22 2.38 -15.78
CA GLU A 183 12.45 1.59 -15.93
C GLU A 183 13.68 2.50 -15.80
N LYS A 184 14.67 2.08 -15.01
CA LYS A 184 15.89 2.83 -14.64
C LYS A 184 15.72 3.87 -13.52
N GLU A 185 14.51 4.11 -13.02
CA GLU A 185 14.33 4.91 -11.82
C GLU A 185 14.89 4.18 -10.58
N ARG A 186 15.44 4.96 -9.64
CA ARG A 186 15.99 4.39 -8.41
C ARG A 186 14.90 3.83 -7.52
N ASP A 187 15.16 2.69 -6.91
CA ASP A 187 14.36 2.11 -5.83
C ASP A 187 14.71 2.79 -4.50
N ILE A 188 14.09 3.94 -4.22
CA ILE A 188 14.40 4.79 -3.07
C ILE A 188 13.61 4.38 -1.85
N ILE A 189 12.30 4.17 -2.02
CA ILE A 189 11.40 3.76 -0.95
C ILE A 189 11.42 2.24 -0.89
N LYS A 190 12.02 1.70 0.17
CA LYS A 190 12.24 0.25 0.30
C LYS A 190 11.04 -0.51 0.86
N GLY A 191 9.99 0.20 1.25
CA GLY A 191 8.84 -0.40 1.90
C GLY A 191 9.11 -0.82 3.35
N LYS A 192 8.14 -1.51 3.94
CA LYS A 192 8.17 -1.92 5.34
C LYS A 192 8.97 -3.22 5.51
N ASP A 193 10.00 -3.21 6.36
CA ASP A 193 10.97 -4.31 6.54
C ASP A 193 10.30 -5.69 6.77
N ASP A 194 9.16 -5.75 7.48
CA ASP A 194 8.43 -7.00 7.76
C ASP A 194 7.79 -7.64 6.50
N TYR A 195 7.76 -6.91 5.38
CA TYR A 195 7.21 -7.36 4.09
C TYR A 195 8.26 -7.40 2.99
N GLN A 196 9.52 -7.10 3.30
CA GLN A 196 10.55 -7.00 2.29
C GLN A 196 11.62 -8.07 2.45
N HIS A 197 12.09 -8.59 1.31
CA HIS A 197 13.26 -9.45 1.31
C HIS A 197 14.46 -8.73 1.96
N PRO A 198 15.25 -9.36 2.85
CA PRO A 198 16.37 -8.71 3.53
C PRO A 198 17.33 -7.98 2.57
N ASN A 199 17.56 -8.54 1.38
CA ASN A 199 18.46 -7.98 0.35
C ASN A 199 17.79 -6.86 -0.50
N ARG A 200 16.49 -6.52 -0.28
CA ARG A 200 15.83 -5.41 -0.97
C ARG A 200 16.59 -4.08 -0.81
N LYS A 201 17.26 -3.89 0.32
CA LYS A 201 18.06 -2.67 0.60
C LYS A 201 19.22 -2.47 -0.38
N ALA A 202 19.76 -3.56 -0.92
CA ALA A 202 20.84 -3.52 -1.91
C ALA A 202 20.33 -3.25 -3.34
N ASN A 203 19.05 -3.45 -3.62
CA ASN A 203 18.46 -3.19 -4.93
C ASN A 203 18.58 -1.71 -5.30
N LYS A 204 19.07 -1.42 -6.49
CA LYS A 204 19.37 -0.03 -6.92
C LYS A 204 18.23 0.60 -7.72
N TYR A 205 17.55 -0.20 -8.53
CA TYR A 205 16.56 0.28 -9.49
C TYR A 205 15.21 -0.37 -9.24
N ALA A 206 14.15 0.43 -9.38
CA ALA A 206 12.80 -0.10 -9.32
C ALA A 206 12.55 -1.08 -10.48
N ASN A 207 11.79 -2.13 -10.22
CA ASN A 207 11.49 -3.18 -11.19
C ASN A 207 10.19 -3.89 -10.83
N CYS A 208 9.68 -4.74 -11.73
CA CYS A 208 8.40 -5.42 -11.55
C CYS A 208 8.41 -6.57 -10.53
N LYS A 209 9.58 -6.92 -9.97
CA LYS A 209 9.72 -8.01 -8.98
C LYS A 209 9.74 -7.52 -7.53
N LEU A 210 9.55 -6.23 -7.32
CA LEU A 210 9.65 -5.60 -5.99
C LEU A 210 8.70 -6.23 -4.95
N ASP A 211 7.56 -6.77 -5.40
CA ASP A 211 6.51 -7.27 -4.53
C ASP A 211 6.50 -8.80 -4.36
N TYR A 212 7.29 -9.58 -5.12
CA TYR A 212 7.21 -11.04 -5.07
C TYR A 212 7.38 -11.63 -3.66
N PHE A 213 8.23 -11.01 -2.85
CA PHE A 213 8.41 -11.42 -1.46
C PHE A 213 7.20 -11.06 -0.59
N SER A 214 6.73 -9.82 -0.66
CA SER A 214 5.58 -9.35 0.12
C SER A 214 4.29 -10.05 -0.28
N GLU A 215 4.10 -10.36 -1.55
CA GLU A 215 2.96 -11.15 -2.03
C GLU A 215 2.89 -12.51 -1.35
N LEU A 216 4.03 -13.22 -1.27
CA LEU A 216 4.11 -14.53 -0.62
C LEU A 216 3.81 -14.41 0.89
N ILE A 217 4.41 -13.42 1.58
CA ILE A 217 4.19 -13.16 3.01
C ILE A 217 2.72 -12.90 3.31
N ILE A 218 2.07 -12.07 2.51
CA ILE A 218 0.65 -11.73 2.67
C ILE A 218 -0.23 -12.95 2.39
N TYR A 219 0.02 -13.67 1.30
CA TYR A 219 -0.76 -14.83 0.90
C TYR A 219 -0.71 -15.95 1.94
N ILE A 220 0.50 -16.28 2.44
CA ILE A 220 0.68 -17.24 3.54
C ILE A 220 -0.11 -16.80 4.77
N SER A 221 -0.05 -15.52 5.12
CA SER A 221 -0.73 -15.01 6.32
C SER A 221 -2.26 -15.16 6.22
N ILE A 222 -2.86 -14.84 5.08
CA ILE A 222 -4.30 -14.99 4.86
C ILE A 222 -4.70 -16.47 4.96
N LEU A 223 -3.98 -17.36 4.27
CA LEU A 223 -4.29 -18.79 4.27
C LEU A 223 -4.08 -19.43 5.65
N ALA A 224 -3.01 -19.10 6.35
CA ALA A 224 -2.72 -19.67 7.67
C ALA A 224 -3.82 -19.30 8.68
N ILE A 225 -4.27 -18.05 8.69
CA ILE A 225 -5.36 -17.61 9.57
C ILE A 225 -6.69 -18.25 9.15
N SER A 226 -6.91 -18.50 7.86
CA SER A 226 -8.12 -19.22 7.41
C SER A 226 -8.17 -20.68 7.88
N GLU A 227 -7.02 -21.29 8.13
CA GLU A 227 -6.91 -22.67 8.63
C GLU A 227 -6.84 -22.74 10.16
N GLU A 228 -6.13 -21.77 10.79
CA GLU A 228 -5.95 -21.67 12.23
C GLU A 228 -6.19 -20.24 12.71
N PRO A 229 -7.45 -19.86 13.01
CA PRO A 229 -7.83 -18.50 13.40
C PRO A 229 -7.10 -17.95 14.64
N THR A 230 -6.66 -18.82 15.55
CA THR A 230 -5.96 -18.41 16.78
C THR A 230 -4.62 -17.74 16.50
N LEU A 231 -4.05 -17.94 15.31
CA LEU A 231 -2.84 -17.24 14.87
C LEU A 231 -3.03 -15.72 14.84
N ALA A 232 -4.23 -15.25 14.49
CA ALA A 232 -4.54 -13.82 14.49
C ALA A 232 -4.37 -13.18 15.86
N ASP A 233 -4.80 -13.87 16.93
CA ASP A 233 -4.65 -13.41 18.30
C ASP A 233 -3.22 -13.63 18.82
N LYS A 234 -2.64 -14.80 18.53
CA LYS A 234 -1.26 -15.15 18.94
C LYS A 234 -0.23 -14.13 18.44
N TYR A 235 -0.37 -13.67 17.20
CA TYR A 235 0.52 -12.69 16.58
C TYR A 235 0.01 -11.26 16.64
N ASN A 236 -1.15 -11.03 17.32
CA ASN A 236 -1.75 -9.71 17.59
C ASN A 236 -1.92 -8.85 16.31
N ILE A 237 -2.36 -9.46 15.20
CA ILE A 237 -2.43 -8.76 13.90
C ILE A 237 -3.39 -7.57 13.90
N GLU A 238 -4.35 -7.52 14.83
CA GLU A 238 -5.28 -6.40 14.98
C GLU A 238 -4.55 -5.09 15.30
N ASN A 239 -3.57 -5.14 16.21
CA ASN A 239 -2.87 -3.97 16.71
C ASN A 239 -1.40 -3.91 16.28
N ALA A 240 -0.87 -4.99 15.67
CA ALA A 240 0.49 -5.00 15.18
C ALA A 240 0.57 -4.28 13.83
N GLU A 241 1.68 -3.60 13.63
CA GLU A 241 2.01 -2.96 12.35
C GLU A 241 2.48 -3.99 11.29
N ARG A 242 2.01 -5.23 11.37
CA ARG A 242 2.36 -6.36 10.48
C ARG A 242 1.27 -7.45 10.50
N LEU A 243 1.37 -8.39 9.58
CA LEU A 243 0.62 -9.65 9.63
C LEU A 243 1.37 -10.68 10.50
N LEU A 244 1.50 -11.93 10.05
CA LEU A 244 2.10 -13.00 10.87
C LEU A 244 3.62 -12.92 11.00
N PHE A 245 4.32 -12.46 9.95
CA PHE A 245 5.77 -12.42 9.89
C PHE A 245 6.34 -11.09 10.37
N GLN A 246 7.55 -11.14 10.92
CA GLN A 246 8.36 -9.98 11.23
C GLN A 246 9.77 -10.15 10.65
N LYS A 247 10.46 -9.04 10.42
CA LYS A 247 11.80 -9.04 9.80
C LYS A 247 12.82 -9.96 10.50
N ASP A 248 12.69 -10.11 11.81
CA ASP A 248 13.62 -10.94 12.61
C ASP A 248 13.44 -12.43 12.32
N ASP A 249 12.25 -12.87 11.88
CA ASP A 249 12.01 -14.25 11.44
C ASP A 249 12.83 -14.61 10.20
N PHE A 250 13.14 -13.63 9.36
CA PHE A 250 13.84 -13.84 8.09
C PHE A 250 15.34 -14.14 8.25
N ALA A 251 15.92 -13.88 9.43
CA ALA A 251 17.30 -14.22 9.72
C ALA A 251 17.51 -15.73 9.91
N ASP A 252 16.52 -16.41 10.48
CA ASP A 252 16.46 -17.89 10.61
C ASP A 252 15.00 -18.33 10.57
N ILE A 253 14.43 -18.34 9.38
CA ILE A 253 13.01 -18.64 9.20
C ILE A 253 12.65 -20.03 9.72
N THR A 254 13.47 -21.05 9.50
CA THR A 254 13.20 -22.43 9.92
C THR A 254 13.27 -22.64 11.44
N GLY A 255 14.02 -21.79 12.14
CA GLY A 255 14.10 -21.74 13.60
C GLY A 255 12.96 -20.94 14.23
N SER A 256 12.26 -20.08 13.46
CA SER A 256 11.23 -19.17 13.96
C SER A 256 9.99 -19.91 14.49
N CYS A 257 9.25 -19.24 15.39
CA CYS A 257 7.99 -19.76 15.91
C CYS A 257 6.92 -19.81 14.83
N ILE A 258 6.87 -18.79 13.97
CA ILE A 258 5.86 -18.69 12.90
C ILE A 258 6.02 -19.82 11.88
N TYR A 259 7.24 -20.19 11.49
CA TYR A 259 7.47 -21.33 10.61
C TYR A 259 6.92 -22.63 11.19
N LYS A 260 7.17 -22.89 12.49
CA LYS A 260 6.70 -24.09 13.18
C LYS A 260 5.18 -24.13 13.28
N ASP A 261 4.55 -22.98 13.51
CA ASP A 261 3.09 -22.88 13.61
C ASP A 261 2.43 -23.15 12.25
N ILE A 262 2.98 -22.63 11.15
CA ILE A 262 2.36 -22.70 9.82
C ILE A 262 2.68 -24.02 9.10
N SER A 263 3.93 -24.51 9.18
CA SER A 263 4.39 -25.66 8.39
C SER A 263 3.66 -26.96 8.70
N ASN A 264 2.95 -27.03 9.82
CA ASN A 264 2.20 -28.22 10.25
C ASN A 264 0.69 -28.13 10.00
N LEU A 265 0.16 -27.01 9.49
CA LEU A 265 -1.28 -26.83 9.29
C LEU A 265 -1.79 -27.62 8.07
N SER A 266 -1.14 -27.46 6.92
CA SER A 266 -1.50 -28.17 5.71
C SER A 266 -0.31 -28.35 4.76
N GLN A 267 -0.44 -29.30 3.80
CA GLN A 267 0.57 -29.48 2.78
C GLN A 267 0.75 -28.26 1.90
N GLN A 268 -0.33 -27.53 1.63
CA GLN A 268 -0.27 -26.28 0.85
C GLN A 268 0.58 -25.23 1.56
N LEU A 269 0.30 -24.98 2.84
CA LEU A 269 1.08 -24.02 3.65
C LEU A 269 2.54 -24.46 3.80
N LYS A 270 2.78 -25.78 3.98
CA LYS A 270 4.14 -26.30 4.00
C LYS A 270 4.91 -25.98 2.72
N SER A 271 4.29 -26.19 1.56
CA SER A 271 4.91 -25.86 0.28
C SER A 271 5.19 -24.36 0.13
N LEU A 272 4.27 -23.50 0.55
CA LEU A 272 4.45 -22.04 0.49
C LEU A 272 5.58 -21.55 1.42
N VAL A 273 5.70 -22.09 2.63
CA VAL A 273 6.83 -21.71 3.50
C VAL A 273 8.15 -22.28 3.01
N ASP A 274 8.15 -23.41 2.28
CA ASP A 274 9.36 -23.93 1.61
C ASP A 274 9.79 -22.99 0.45
N ILE A 275 8.85 -22.38 -0.27
CA ILE A 275 9.14 -21.32 -1.25
C ILE A 275 9.73 -20.09 -0.52
N LEU A 276 9.19 -19.70 0.63
CA LEU A 276 9.75 -18.60 1.43
C LEU A 276 11.20 -18.89 1.87
N VAL A 277 11.48 -20.12 2.29
CA VAL A 277 12.86 -20.57 2.61
C VAL A 277 13.76 -20.48 1.36
N TRP A 278 13.25 -20.79 0.18
CA TRP A 278 13.99 -20.66 -1.07
C TRP A 278 14.22 -19.19 -1.42
N TYR A 279 13.21 -18.31 -1.29
CA TYR A 279 13.35 -16.87 -1.50
C TYR A 279 14.47 -16.28 -0.64
N LEU A 280 14.49 -16.61 0.66
CA LEU A 280 15.46 -16.08 1.61
C LEU A 280 16.91 -16.55 1.37
N LYS A 281 17.12 -17.55 0.50
CA LYS A 281 18.44 -18.00 0.06
C LYS A 281 18.95 -17.27 -1.19
N GLN A 282 18.12 -16.46 -1.82
CA GLN A 282 18.53 -15.69 -2.99
C GLN A 282 19.32 -14.44 -2.56
N ASP A 283 20.41 -14.17 -3.24
CA ASP A 283 21.23 -12.98 -2.97
C ASP A 283 20.65 -11.70 -3.60
N ASP A 284 19.87 -11.84 -4.68
CA ASP A 284 19.23 -10.73 -5.38
C ASP A 284 17.73 -10.96 -5.50
N ILE A 285 16.92 -9.92 -5.27
CA ILE A 285 15.47 -9.96 -5.48
C ILE A 285 15.11 -10.19 -6.96
N LEU A 286 16.04 -9.92 -7.87
CA LEU A 286 15.86 -10.19 -9.30
C LEU A 286 15.87 -11.68 -9.63
N ASP A 287 16.38 -12.54 -8.73
CA ASP A 287 16.36 -13.99 -8.88
C ASP A 287 15.02 -14.61 -8.44
N LEU A 288 14.15 -13.81 -7.77
CA LEU A 288 12.84 -14.28 -7.39
C LEU A 288 11.93 -14.49 -8.62
N ALA A 289 11.07 -15.50 -8.54
CA ALA A 289 9.99 -15.77 -9.48
C ALA A 289 8.64 -15.68 -8.74
N PRO A 290 7.52 -15.42 -9.42
CA PRO A 290 6.21 -15.45 -8.78
C PRO A 290 5.94 -16.82 -8.14
N PHE A 291 5.51 -16.83 -6.88
CA PHE A 291 5.33 -18.06 -6.10
C PHE A 291 4.21 -18.98 -6.63
N ASP A 292 3.29 -18.44 -7.40
CA ASP A 292 2.17 -19.17 -8.01
C ASP A 292 2.56 -19.96 -9.26
N PHE A 293 3.81 -19.83 -9.72
CA PHE A 293 4.41 -20.64 -10.79
C PHE A 293 5.46 -21.66 -10.27
N MET A 294 5.70 -21.69 -8.97
CA MET A 294 6.61 -22.62 -8.31
C MET A 294 5.81 -23.75 -7.63
#